data_14ba446c955fe4ee594772c972a467b8
#
_entry.id   14ba446c955fe4ee594772c972a467b8
#
_cell.length_a   1.000
_cell.length_b   1.000
_cell.length_c   1.000
_cell.angle_alpha   90.00
_cell.angle_beta   90.00
_cell.angle_gamma   90.00
#
_symmetry.space_group_name_H-M   'P 1'
#
loop_
_entity.id
_entity.type
_entity.pdbx_description
1 polymer ?
#
loop_
_entity_poly.entity_id
_entity_poly.type
_entity_poly.pdbx_seq_one_letter_code
_entity_poly.pdbx_strand_id
1 'polypeptide(L)'
;LGPAKDAEKYAPMPTLGWERAYRSGDLVKLESEGLLFQGRADDQVKVGGRRIELGEIDNALQQLPGVGGDAVAVRKSAAGNSLLVGYLVSTDPDFDVAQAHRLLTERLPAAMVPRLALVDELPTRTSGKVDRAALPWPLPGVAADTTGLSETEQWLAGLWTDVLGMPVADA
;
A
#
# COMPACT_ATOMS: atom_id res chain seq x y z
N LEU A 1 22.61 -2.01 -12.62
CA LEU A 1 21.87 -0.75 -12.72
C LEU A 1 22.38 0.00 -13.96
N GLY A 2 21.48 0.49 -14.83
CA GLY A 2 21.88 1.26 -16.00
C GLY A 2 22.47 2.64 -15.62
N PRO A 3 23.25 3.30 -16.51
CA PRO A 3 23.92 4.56 -16.19
C PRO A 3 23.00 5.66 -15.64
N ALA A 4 21.76 5.74 -16.13
CA ALA A 4 20.78 6.73 -15.67
C ALA A 4 20.38 6.51 -14.19
N LYS A 5 20.14 5.26 -13.78
CA LYS A 5 19.82 4.93 -12.37
C LYS A 5 21.05 5.08 -11.46
N ASP A 6 22.25 4.87 -11.99
CA ASP A 6 23.48 5.12 -11.24
C ASP A 6 23.64 6.61 -10.95
N ALA A 7 23.45 7.47 -11.95
CA ALA A 7 23.53 8.93 -11.79
C ALA A 7 22.44 9.51 -10.85
N GLU A 8 21.28 8.87 -10.75
CA GLU A 8 20.23 9.25 -9.82
C GLU A 8 20.61 8.95 -8.36
N LYS A 9 21.25 7.81 -8.12
CA LYS A 9 21.55 7.30 -6.76
C LYS A 9 22.93 7.74 -6.25
N TYR A 10 23.84 8.07 -7.15
CA TYR A 10 25.19 8.48 -6.79
C TYR A 10 25.51 9.84 -7.38
N ALA A 11 26.05 10.73 -6.56
CA ALA A 11 26.48 12.07 -6.97
C ALA A 11 27.72 12.48 -6.18
N PRO A 12 28.54 13.40 -6.71
CA PRO A 12 29.59 14.05 -5.92
C PRO A 12 28.99 14.80 -4.72
N MET A 13 29.72 14.81 -3.61
CA MET A 13 29.39 15.60 -2.43
C MET A 13 30.56 16.56 -2.11
N PRO A 14 30.63 17.70 -2.81
CA PRO A 14 31.79 18.60 -2.73
C PRO A 14 32.04 19.16 -1.33
N THR A 15 30.99 19.32 -0.53
CA THR A 15 31.09 19.81 0.87
C THR A 15 31.91 18.91 1.77
N LEU A 16 32.00 17.60 1.43
CA LEU A 16 32.82 16.61 2.14
C LEU A 16 34.03 16.14 1.31
N GLY A 17 34.26 16.72 0.13
CA GLY A 17 35.32 16.31 -0.76
C GLY A 17 35.16 14.90 -1.37
N TRP A 18 33.95 14.36 -1.36
CA TRP A 18 33.69 13.04 -1.91
C TRP A 18 33.32 13.10 -3.39
N GLU A 19 34.01 12.32 -4.20
CA GLU A 19 33.71 12.21 -5.63
C GLU A 19 32.42 11.43 -5.89
N ARG A 20 32.05 10.54 -4.95
CA ARG A 20 30.85 9.70 -5.07
C ARG A 20 30.22 9.46 -3.69
N ALA A 21 29.01 9.95 -3.52
CA ALA A 21 28.15 9.70 -2.38
C ALA A 21 26.88 9.00 -2.79
N TYR A 22 26.41 8.05 -1.97
CA TYR A 22 25.13 7.36 -2.21
C TYR A 22 23.97 8.14 -1.58
N ARG A 23 22.98 8.44 -2.39
CA ARG A 23 21.70 9.02 -1.92
C ARG A 23 20.77 7.89 -1.49
N SER A 24 20.60 7.69 -0.19
CA SER A 24 19.75 6.62 0.34
C SER A 24 18.27 6.83 0.07
N GLY A 25 17.82 8.09 -0.07
CA GLY A 25 16.41 8.48 -0.17
C GLY A 25 15.72 8.56 1.18
N ASP A 26 16.45 8.43 2.28
CA ASP A 26 15.89 8.61 3.62
C ASP A 26 15.76 10.10 3.93
N LEU A 27 14.61 10.50 4.49
CA LEU A 27 14.37 11.81 5.05
C LEU A 27 14.74 11.79 6.52
N VAL A 28 15.60 12.71 6.92
CA VAL A 28 16.06 12.82 8.29
C VAL A 28 15.91 14.27 8.76
N LYS A 29 15.62 14.45 10.04
CA LYS A 29 15.66 15.72 10.73
C LYS A 29 16.88 15.74 11.64
N LEU A 30 17.69 16.78 11.56
CA LEU A 30 18.78 16.99 12.49
C LEU A 30 18.22 17.56 13.80
N GLU A 31 18.50 16.89 14.90
CA GLU A 31 18.19 17.32 16.27
C GLU A 31 19.46 17.38 17.11
N SER A 32 19.37 17.90 18.34
CA SER A 32 20.53 18.01 19.24
C SER A 32 21.18 16.65 19.56
N GLU A 33 20.40 15.59 19.57
CA GLU A 33 20.83 14.22 19.89
C GLU A 33 21.24 13.40 18.67
N GLY A 34 21.12 13.97 17.44
CA GLY A 34 21.50 13.29 16.20
C GLY A 34 20.46 13.40 15.10
N LEU A 35 20.45 12.39 14.20
CA LEU A 35 19.54 12.33 13.08
C LEU A 35 18.29 11.53 13.44
N LEU A 36 17.14 12.19 13.42
CA LEU A 36 15.84 11.53 13.57
C LEU A 36 15.30 11.15 12.20
N PHE A 37 15.03 9.85 12.00
CA PHE A 37 14.43 9.34 10.78
C PHE A 37 12.98 9.82 10.65
N GLN A 38 12.66 10.45 9.51
CA GLN A 38 11.34 11.02 9.21
C GLN A 38 10.57 10.22 8.15
N GLY A 39 11.21 9.22 7.54
CA GLY A 39 10.61 8.44 6.47
C GLY A 39 11.48 8.40 5.22
N ARG A 40 10.84 8.20 4.08
CA ARG A 40 11.50 8.13 2.78
C ARG A 40 11.02 9.23 1.84
N ALA A 41 11.94 9.69 1.01
CA ALA A 41 11.65 10.65 -0.06
C ALA A 41 10.93 9.99 -1.26
N ASP A 42 11.06 8.67 -1.38
CA ASP A 42 10.39 7.84 -2.37
C ASP A 42 9.23 7.05 -1.75
N ASP A 43 8.34 6.53 -2.60
CA ASP A 43 7.17 5.74 -2.17
C ASP A 43 7.52 4.30 -1.76
N GLN A 44 8.78 4.03 -1.40
CA GLN A 44 9.22 2.72 -0.95
C GLN A 44 8.79 2.45 0.49
N VAL A 45 8.29 1.26 0.72
CA VAL A 45 7.83 0.78 2.02
C VAL A 45 8.46 -0.56 2.38
N LYS A 46 8.49 -0.88 3.67
CA LYS A 46 8.87 -2.22 4.15
C LYS A 46 7.62 -2.95 4.61
N VAL A 47 7.30 -4.07 3.96
CA VAL A 47 6.19 -4.95 4.34
C VAL A 47 6.71 -6.38 4.46
N GLY A 48 6.52 -7.01 5.60
CA GLY A 48 7.01 -8.37 5.87
C GLY A 48 8.53 -8.52 5.66
N GLY A 49 9.33 -7.47 5.97
CA GLY A 49 10.79 -7.46 5.77
C GLY A 49 11.22 -7.23 4.31
N ARG A 50 10.31 -7.13 3.37
CA ARG A 50 10.60 -6.87 1.95
C ARG A 50 10.46 -5.38 1.63
N ARG A 51 11.35 -4.88 0.77
CA ARG A 51 11.29 -3.53 0.22
C ARG A 51 10.39 -3.54 -1.01
N ILE A 52 9.31 -2.77 -0.95
CA ILE A 52 8.27 -2.71 -1.98
C ILE A 52 8.16 -1.28 -2.48
N GLU A 53 8.10 -1.12 -3.80
CA GLU A 53 7.83 0.13 -4.49
C GLU A 53 6.32 0.27 -4.71
N LEU A 54 5.65 1.19 -4.02
CA LEU A 54 4.20 1.35 -4.16
C LEU A 54 3.79 1.74 -5.58
N GLY A 55 4.65 2.50 -6.30
CA GLY A 55 4.39 2.88 -7.68
C GLY A 55 4.28 1.70 -8.66
N GLU A 56 4.94 0.57 -8.40
CA GLU A 56 4.80 -0.64 -9.21
C GLU A 56 3.40 -1.24 -9.02
N ILE A 57 2.88 -1.21 -7.80
CA ILE A 57 1.54 -1.69 -7.49
C ILE A 57 0.49 -0.73 -8.05
N ASP A 58 0.65 0.60 -7.86
CA ASP A 58 -0.26 1.60 -8.45
C ASP A 58 -0.38 1.38 -9.98
N ASN A 59 0.75 1.21 -10.68
CA ASN A 59 0.74 0.93 -12.12
C ASN A 59 -0.03 -0.35 -12.48
N ALA A 60 0.06 -1.40 -11.67
CA ALA A 60 -0.67 -2.64 -11.91
C ALA A 60 -2.17 -2.47 -11.65
N LEU A 61 -2.55 -1.70 -10.61
CA LEU A 61 -3.94 -1.37 -10.29
C LEU A 61 -4.59 -0.55 -11.42
N GLN A 62 -3.89 0.46 -11.92
CA GLN A 62 -4.36 1.34 -13.00
C GLN A 62 -4.65 0.59 -14.31
N GLN A 63 -3.98 -0.53 -14.53
CA GLN A 63 -4.18 -1.36 -15.73
C GLN A 63 -5.34 -2.37 -15.59
N LEU A 64 -6.04 -2.39 -14.46
CA LEU A 64 -7.21 -3.25 -14.31
C LEU A 64 -8.39 -2.70 -15.10
N PRO A 65 -9.15 -3.56 -15.80
CA PRO A 65 -10.36 -3.15 -16.49
C PRO A 65 -11.39 -2.56 -15.50
N GLY A 66 -12.06 -1.48 -15.88
CA GLY A 66 -13.10 -0.84 -15.07
C GLY A 66 -12.61 -0.01 -13.91
N VAL A 67 -11.30 0.20 -13.75
CA VAL A 67 -10.72 1.08 -12.74
C VAL A 67 -10.63 2.51 -13.27
N GLY A 68 -11.30 3.43 -12.59
CA GLY A 68 -11.28 4.87 -12.89
C GLY A 68 -10.32 5.67 -11.99
N GLY A 69 -9.94 5.10 -10.86
CA GLY A 69 -8.96 5.68 -9.94
C GLY A 69 -8.40 4.62 -9.01
N ASP A 70 -7.14 4.77 -8.64
CA ASP A 70 -6.43 3.82 -7.80
C ASP A 70 -5.49 4.50 -6.81
N ALA A 71 -5.22 3.83 -5.71
CA ALA A 71 -4.15 4.16 -4.79
C ALA A 71 -3.77 2.96 -3.94
N VAL A 72 -2.48 2.73 -3.73
CA VAL A 72 -2.02 1.75 -2.76
C VAL A 72 -1.49 2.41 -1.50
N ALA A 73 -1.78 1.83 -0.34
CA ALA A 73 -1.24 2.27 0.95
C ALA A 73 -0.86 1.09 1.83
N VAL A 74 0.11 1.31 2.71
CA VAL A 74 0.40 0.38 3.81
C VAL A 74 -0.49 0.72 4.99
N ARG A 75 -1.18 -0.27 5.52
CA ARG A 75 -2.03 -0.17 6.70
C ARG A 75 -1.52 -1.08 7.81
N LYS A 76 -1.85 -0.73 9.04
CA LYS A 76 -1.59 -1.58 10.20
C LYS A 76 -2.88 -2.28 10.59
N SER A 77 -2.84 -3.63 10.72
CA SER A 77 -3.92 -4.37 11.36
C SER A 77 -3.96 -4.09 12.87
N ALA A 78 -5.03 -4.48 13.55
CA ALA A 78 -5.13 -4.41 15.01
C ALA A 78 -3.99 -5.19 15.70
N ALA A 79 -3.53 -6.29 15.08
CA ALA A 79 -2.39 -7.08 15.53
C ALA A 79 -1.01 -6.44 15.21
N GLY A 80 -0.98 -5.22 14.62
CA GLY A 80 0.25 -4.49 14.28
C GLY A 80 0.96 -4.91 13.00
N ASN A 81 0.42 -5.88 12.26
CA ASN A 81 0.98 -6.34 10.99
C ASN A 81 0.81 -5.27 9.89
N SER A 82 1.82 -5.13 9.04
CA SER A 82 1.74 -4.25 7.87
C SER A 82 1.05 -4.98 6.72
N LEU A 83 0.02 -4.36 6.16
CA LEU A 83 -0.79 -4.87 5.06
C LEU A 83 -0.72 -3.89 3.89
N LEU A 84 -0.60 -4.41 2.66
CA LEU A 84 -0.80 -3.64 1.44
C LEU A 84 -2.29 -3.61 1.13
N VAL A 85 -2.84 -2.42 0.93
CA VAL A 85 -4.25 -2.22 0.56
C VAL A 85 -4.30 -1.37 -0.69
N GLY A 86 -4.90 -1.92 -1.75
CA GLY A 86 -5.20 -1.23 -3.00
C GLY A 86 -6.63 -0.71 -2.96
N TYR A 87 -6.78 0.59 -2.98
CA TYR A 87 -8.08 1.27 -3.05
C TYR A 87 -8.41 1.52 -4.51
N LEU A 88 -9.61 1.15 -4.91
CA LEU A 88 -10.07 1.26 -6.29
C LEU A 88 -11.37 2.06 -6.34
N VAL A 89 -11.45 3.00 -7.26
CA VAL A 89 -12.69 3.61 -7.70
C VAL A 89 -13.08 2.95 -9.02
N SER A 90 -14.20 2.25 -9.03
CA SER A 90 -14.69 1.60 -10.25
C SER A 90 -15.57 2.53 -11.07
N THR A 91 -15.41 2.46 -12.39
CA THR A 91 -16.35 3.05 -13.35
C THR A 91 -17.40 2.04 -13.84
N ASP A 92 -17.24 0.78 -13.43
CA ASP A 92 -18.13 -0.33 -13.77
C ASP A 92 -18.94 -0.73 -12.52
N PRO A 93 -20.29 -0.65 -12.55
CA PRO A 93 -21.13 -1.06 -11.43
C PRO A 93 -21.04 -2.56 -11.12
N ASP A 94 -20.65 -3.39 -12.10
CA ASP A 94 -20.50 -4.83 -11.96
C ASP A 94 -19.04 -5.26 -11.76
N PHE A 95 -18.19 -4.37 -11.23
CA PHE A 95 -16.76 -4.63 -11.04
C PHE A 95 -16.50 -5.84 -10.14
N ASP A 96 -15.88 -6.88 -10.70
CA ASP A 96 -15.52 -8.10 -9.98
C ASP A 96 -14.15 -7.97 -9.30
N VAL A 97 -14.15 -7.72 -7.99
CA VAL A 97 -12.94 -7.62 -7.14
C VAL A 97 -12.15 -8.93 -7.15
N ALA A 98 -12.82 -10.09 -7.21
CA ALA A 98 -12.13 -11.38 -7.23
C ALA A 98 -11.40 -11.60 -8.57
N GLN A 99 -11.99 -11.18 -9.69
CA GLN A 99 -11.32 -11.18 -10.98
C GLN A 99 -10.12 -10.22 -11.00
N ALA A 100 -10.29 -9.00 -10.47
CA ALA A 100 -9.22 -8.03 -10.36
C ALA A 100 -8.04 -8.57 -9.54
N HIS A 101 -8.32 -9.23 -8.41
CA HIS A 101 -7.30 -9.86 -7.58
C HIS A 101 -6.56 -10.99 -8.33
N ARG A 102 -7.27 -11.82 -9.11
CA ARG A 102 -6.64 -12.86 -9.94
C ARG A 102 -5.67 -12.25 -10.96
N LEU A 103 -6.10 -11.19 -11.67
CA LEU A 103 -5.25 -10.50 -12.64
C LEU A 103 -3.99 -9.91 -12.01
N LEU A 104 -4.09 -9.37 -10.79
CA LEU A 104 -2.92 -8.87 -10.07
C LEU A 104 -1.98 -10.00 -9.63
N THR A 105 -2.52 -11.14 -9.23
CA THR A 105 -1.73 -12.31 -8.84
C THR A 105 -0.91 -12.87 -10.01
N GLU A 106 -1.40 -12.73 -11.24
CA GLU A 106 -0.66 -13.12 -12.46
C GLU A 106 0.46 -12.13 -12.82
N ARG A 107 0.36 -10.86 -12.40
CA ARG A 107 1.25 -9.77 -12.81
C ARG A 107 2.29 -9.40 -11.77
N LEU A 108 1.94 -9.53 -10.50
CA LEU A 108 2.77 -9.12 -9.39
C LEU A 108 3.31 -10.32 -8.60
N PRO A 109 4.52 -10.20 -8.04
CA PRO A 109 4.98 -11.15 -7.03
C PRO A 109 3.97 -11.26 -5.87
N ALA A 110 3.74 -12.43 -5.33
CA ALA A 110 2.73 -12.68 -4.29
C ALA A 110 2.83 -11.72 -3.07
N ALA A 111 4.04 -11.30 -2.71
CA ALA A 111 4.25 -10.34 -1.61
C ALA A 111 3.85 -8.89 -1.94
N MET A 112 3.58 -8.59 -3.20
CA MET A 112 3.19 -7.26 -3.69
C MET A 112 1.71 -7.19 -4.07
N VAL A 113 1.01 -8.32 -4.12
CA VAL A 113 -0.44 -8.34 -4.38
C VAL A 113 -1.16 -7.70 -3.20
N PRO A 114 -1.81 -6.54 -3.38
CA PRO A 114 -2.51 -5.86 -2.31
C PRO A 114 -3.88 -6.49 -2.07
N ARG A 115 -4.41 -6.30 -0.88
CA ARG A 115 -5.84 -6.48 -0.64
C ARG A 115 -6.60 -5.38 -1.32
N LEU A 116 -7.67 -5.71 -2.04
CA LEU A 116 -8.45 -4.73 -2.78
C LEU A 116 -9.63 -4.23 -1.96
N ALA A 117 -9.89 -2.94 -2.03
CA ALA A 117 -11.03 -2.27 -1.43
C ALA A 117 -11.65 -1.32 -2.45
N LEU A 118 -12.95 -1.45 -2.68
CA LEU A 118 -13.70 -0.47 -3.45
C LEU A 118 -14.04 0.72 -2.57
N VAL A 119 -13.88 1.91 -3.12
CA VAL A 119 -14.25 3.19 -2.51
C VAL A 119 -14.96 4.05 -3.53
N ASP A 120 -15.83 4.94 -3.07
CA ASP A 120 -16.57 5.83 -3.96
C ASP A 120 -15.65 6.91 -4.55
N GLU A 121 -14.68 7.38 -3.76
CA GLU A 121 -13.72 8.40 -4.17
C GLU A 121 -12.37 8.24 -3.46
N LEU A 122 -11.33 8.79 -4.07
CA LEU A 122 -10.00 8.88 -3.47
C LEU A 122 -9.79 10.30 -2.92
N PRO A 123 -9.47 10.44 -1.62
CA PRO A 123 -9.16 11.75 -1.05
C PRO A 123 -7.91 12.33 -1.71
N THR A 124 -7.99 13.62 -2.08
CA THR A 124 -6.90 14.32 -2.74
C THR A 124 -6.41 15.50 -1.92
N ARG A 125 -5.13 15.77 -1.96
CA ARG A 125 -4.52 16.99 -1.41
C ARG A 125 -4.78 18.18 -2.33
N THR A 126 -4.55 19.38 -1.84
CA THR A 126 -4.61 20.62 -2.63
C THR A 126 -3.71 20.59 -3.87
N SER A 127 -2.67 19.76 -3.88
CA SER A 127 -1.77 19.53 -5.01
C SER A 127 -2.35 18.61 -6.10
N GLY A 128 -3.57 18.08 -5.93
CA GLY A 128 -4.19 17.10 -6.83
C GLY A 128 -3.68 15.67 -6.67
N LYS A 129 -2.71 15.42 -5.78
CA LYS A 129 -2.23 14.05 -5.49
C LYS A 129 -3.12 13.36 -4.46
N VAL A 130 -3.30 12.04 -4.59
CA VAL A 130 -4.02 11.24 -3.61
C VAL A 130 -3.41 11.39 -2.22
N ASP A 131 -4.24 11.68 -1.23
CA ASP A 131 -3.85 11.69 0.17
C ASP A 131 -3.95 10.28 0.77
N ARG A 132 -2.89 9.51 0.64
CA ARG A 132 -2.84 8.15 1.18
C ARG A 132 -3.07 8.06 2.68
N ALA A 133 -2.83 9.14 3.44
CA ALA A 133 -3.08 9.16 4.87
C ALA A 133 -4.58 9.27 5.20
N ALA A 134 -5.34 9.95 4.34
CA ALA A 134 -6.77 10.15 4.48
C ALA A 134 -7.62 9.00 3.92
N LEU A 135 -7.01 8.01 3.24
CA LEU A 135 -7.72 6.82 2.77
C LEU A 135 -8.33 6.06 3.96
N PRO A 136 -9.57 5.53 3.82
CA PRO A 136 -10.30 4.91 4.93
C PRO A 136 -9.58 3.68 5.48
N TRP A 137 -9.47 3.62 6.81
CA TRP A 137 -8.96 2.47 7.54
C TRP A 137 -9.43 2.48 8.99
N PRO A 138 -10.01 1.41 9.55
CA PRO A 138 -10.39 0.16 8.87
C PRO A 138 -11.31 0.41 7.69
N LEU A 139 -11.42 -0.55 6.75
CA LEU A 139 -12.23 -0.41 5.57
C LEU A 139 -13.71 -0.26 5.97
N PRO A 140 -14.41 0.81 5.58
CA PRO A 140 -15.81 0.98 5.89
C PRO A 140 -16.66 -0.04 5.11
N GLY A 141 -17.68 -0.58 5.76
CA GLY A 141 -18.82 -1.17 5.07
C GLY A 141 -18.74 -2.62 4.64
N VAL A 142 -17.62 -3.31 4.80
CA VAL A 142 -17.63 -4.77 4.64
C VAL A 142 -17.89 -5.36 6.03
N ALA A 143 -19.09 -5.16 6.57
CA ALA A 143 -19.57 -6.05 7.61
C ALA A 143 -19.51 -7.46 7.03
N ALA A 144 -18.77 -8.37 7.66
CA ALA A 144 -18.87 -9.77 7.31
C ALA A 144 -20.35 -10.14 7.35
N ASP A 145 -20.90 -10.63 6.25
CA ASP A 145 -22.19 -11.28 6.31
C ASP A 145 -22.00 -12.57 7.09
N THR A 146 -22.20 -12.47 8.40
CA THR A 146 -22.12 -13.61 9.33
C THR A 146 -23.45 -14.34 9.40
N THR A 147 -24.39 -14.01 8.52
CA THR A 147 -25.70 -14.66 8.45
C THR A 147 -25.51 -16.13 8.05
N GLY A 148 -25.87 -17.03 8.96
CA GLY A 148 -25.73 -18.47 8.76
C GLY A 148 -24.49 -19.13 9.35
N LEU A 149 -23.54 -18.34 9.89
CA LEU A 149 -22.38 -18.86 10.59
C LEU A 149 -22.75 -19.30 12.02
N SER A 150 -22.20 -20.43 12.46
CA SER A 150 -22.27 -20.87 13.86
C SER A 150 -21.53 -19.89 14.79
N GLU A 151 -21.76 -19.96 16.11
CA GLU A 151 -21.07 -19.12 17.10
C GLU A 151 -19.54 -19.24 17.00
N THR A 152 -19.02 -20.45 16.74
CA THR A 152 -17.59 -20.69 16.59
C THR A 152 -17.04 -20.03 15.33
N GLU A 153 -17.76 -20.11 14.22
CA GLU A 153 -17.37 -19.48 12.96
C GLU A 153 -17.43 -17.96 13.06
N GLN A 154 -18.46 -17.40 13.73
CA GLN A 154 -18.54 -15.97 14.01
C GLN A 154 -17.37 -15.49 14.87
N TRP A 155 -17.01 -16.25 15.91
CA TRP A 155 -15.84 -15.95 16.75
C TRP A 155 -14.53 -16.01 15.95
N LEU A 156 -14.35 -17.04 15.11
CA LEU A 156 -13.19 -17.17 14.24
C LEU A 156 -13.14 -16.01 13.21
N ALA A 157 -14.26 -15.68 12.58
CA ALA A 157 -14.35 -14.56 11.64
C ALA A 157 -13.96 -13.24 12.31
N GLY A 158 -14.36 -13.02 13.56
CA GLY A 158 -13.92 -11.88 14.38
C GLY A 158 -12.41 -11.85 14.59
N LEU A 159 -11.80 -12.97 15.01
CA LEU A 159 -10.34 -13.07 15.18
C LEU A 159 -9.60 -12.83 13.86
N TRP A 160 -10.06 -13.41 12.78
CA TRP A 160 -9.47 -13.18 11.45
C TRP A 160 -9.62 -11.73 11.00
N THR A 161 -10.77 -11.10 11.26
CA THR A 161 -10.98 -9.67 10.98
C THR A 161 -9.97 -8.81 11.71
N ASP A 162 -9.69 -9.09 12.98
CA ASP A 162 -8.69 -8.37 13.78
C ASP A 162 -7.27 -8.56 13.24
N VAL A 163 -6.91 -9.78 12.85
CA VAL A 163 -5.58 -10.10 12.31
C VAL A 163 -5.39 -9.53 10.91
N LEU A 164 -6.41 -9.65 10.08
CA LEU A 164 -6.36 -9.30 8.67
C LEU A 164 -6.73 -7.83 8.42
N GLY A 165 -7.40 -7.16 9.38
CA GLY A 165 -7.86 -5.77 9.26
C GLY A 165 -9.00 -5.58 8.26
N MET A 166 -9.68 -6.66 7.89
CA MET A 166 -10.86 -6.64 7.03
C MET A 166 -11.78 -7.82 7.36
N PRO A 167 -13.09 -7.68 7.14
CA PRO A 167 -14.04 -8.75 7.40
C PRO A 167 -13.73 -10.01 6.56
N VAL A 168 -13.95 -11.15 7.15
CA VAL A 168 -13.89 -12.47 6.49
C VAL A 168 -15.33 -13.00 6.45
N ALA A 169 -15.85 -13.16 5.23
CA ALA A 169 -17.25 -13.55 5.02
C ALA A 169 -17.44 -15.03 4.70
N ASP A 170 -16.38 -15.73 4.26
CA ASP A 170 -16.40 -17.15 3.93
C ASP A 170 -15.28 -17.92 4.61
N ALA A 171 -15.62 -19.12 5.07
CA ALA A 171 -14.68 -20.13 5.57
C ALA A 171 -14.32 -21.11 4.43
#